data_80824b2790caee5b286c5b9da36c5071
#
_entry.id   80824b2790caee5b286c5b9da36c5071
#
_cell.length_a   1.000
_cell.length_b   1.000
_cell.length_c   1.000
_cell.angle_alpha   90.00
_cell.angle_beta   90.00
_cell.angle_gamma   90.00
#
_symmetry.space_group_name_H-M   'P 1'
#
loop_
_entity.id
_entity.type
_entity.pdbx_description
1 polymer ?
#
loop_
_entity_poly.entity_id
_entity_poly.type
_entity_poly.pdbx_seq_one_letter_code
_entity_poly.pdbx_strand_id
1 'polypeptide(L)'
;FLKTDWTFKGLFGKFDRASLQRGYQVYTEVCAACHSMKYLSYRNLSEKGGPEFSVAQAKAIAASFEVTDGPNADGEMFQRPGKLSDKFVMPYENVKAAEAANGGAYPPDMSVLVKARGGGVDYIYSLLQGYEEAPSGMILDDGVHYNKYMYGNKIKMSAPLSDGIIEYSDGTNPT
;
A
#
# COMPACT_ATOMS: atom_id res chain seq x y z
N PHE A 1 -7.86 8.57 -17.71
CA PHE A 1 -7.06 7.54 -17.03
C PHE A 1 -6.70 6.44 -18.00
N LEU A 2 -5.55 5.79 -17.76
CA LEU A 2 -5.15 4.59 -18.46
C LEU A 2 -6.21 3.49 -18.26
N LYS A 3 -6.45 2.73 -19.30
CA LYS A 3 -7.41 1.62 -19.28
C LYS A 3 -6.67 0.30 -19.36
N THR A 4 -7.06 -0.61 -18.48
CA THR A 4 -6.48 -1.95 -18.42
C THR A 4 -7.62 -2.96 -18.33
N ASP A 5 -7.45 -4.09 -18.99
CA ASP A 5 -8.40 -5.21 -18.93
C ASP A 5 -8.20 -5.97 -17.61
N TRP A 6 -8.84 -5.45 -16.57
CA TRP A 6 -8.77 -6.05 -15.23
C TRP A 6 -9.52 -7.37 -15.20
N THR A 7 -8.85 -8.43 -14.80
CA THR A 7 -9.44 -9.80 -14.71
C THR A 7 -10.63 -9.88 -13.76
N PHE A 8 -10.73 -8.96 -12.80
CA PHE A 8 -11.82 -8.92 -11.81
C PHE A 8 -13.02 -8.07 -12.23
N LYS A 9 -13.00 -7.44 -13.42
CA LYS A 9 -14.15 -6.70 -13.96
C LYS A 9 -15.13 -7.64 -14.65
N GLY A 10 -16.41 -7.24 -14.67
CA GLY A 10 -17.49 -7.96 -15.33
C GLY A 10 -18.16 -9.04 -14.46
N LEU A 11 -19.20 -9.64 -15.00
CA LEU A 11 -20.09 -10.58 -14.28
C LEU A 11 -19.35 -11.84 -13.77
N PHE A 12 -18.35 -12.29 -14.50
CA PHE A 12 -17.54 -13.47 -14.17
C PHE A 12 -16.11 -13.12 -13.75
N GLY A 13 -15.87 -11.83 -13.47
CA GLY A 13 -14.55 -11.34 -13.09
C GLY A 13 -14.05 -11.99 -11.80
N LYS A 14 -12.75 -12.32 -11.78
CA LYS A 14 -12.05 -12.88 -10.60
C LYS A 14 -10.70 -12.22 -10.42
N PHE A 15 -10.32 -12.04 -9.18
CA PHE A 15 -8.96 -11.64 -8.87
C PHE A 15 -7.97 -12.76 -9.22
N ASP A 16 -6.89 -12.40 -9.88
CA ASP A 16 -5.75 -13.29 -10.07
C ASP A 16 -4.96 -13.38 -8.76
N ARG A 17 -4.89 -14.59 -8.20
CA ARG A 17 -4.23 -14.83 -6.91
C ARG A 17 -2.75 -14.47 -6.94
N ALA A 18 -2.04 -14.88 -7.97
CA ALA A 18 -0.61 -14.59 -8.09
C ALA A 18 -0.35 -13.09 -8.19
N SER A 19 -1.19 -12.35 -8.95
CA SER A 19 -1.12 -10.89 -8.99
C SER A 19 -1.39 -10.24 -7.64
N LEU A 20 -2.34 -10.76 -6.85
CA LEU A 20 -2.59 -10.24 -5.50
C LEU A 20 -1.41 -10.53 -4.54
N GLN A 21 -0.75 -11.68 -4.66
CA GLN A 21 0.44 -12.01 -3.87
C GLN A 21 1.60 -11.08 -4.22
N ARG A 22 1.85 -10.82 -5.51
CA ARG A 22 2.85 -9.83 -5.95
C ARG A 22 2.48 -8.42 -5.49
N GLY A 23 1.21 -8.04 -5.60
CA GLY A 23 0.72 -6.75 -5.10
C GLY A 23 0.89 -6.58 -3.59
N TYR A 24 0.73 -7.66 -2.82
CA TYR A 24 1.02 -7.64 -1.39
C TYR A 24 2.52 -7.42 -1.12
N GLN A 25 3.40 -8.02 -1.91
CA GLN A 25 4.83 -7.78 -1.82
C GLN A 25 5.16 -6.29 -2.10
N VAL A 26 4.62 -5.72 -3.18
CA VAL A 26 4.77 -4.29 -3.48
C VAL A 26 4.27 -3.42 -2.30
N TYR A 27 3.12 -3.77 -1.73
CA TYR A 27 2.60 -3.04 -0.58
C TYR A 27 3.58 -3.07 0.59
N THR A 28 4.06 -4.24 1.00
CA THR A 28 4.93 -4.39 2.18
C THR A 28 6.31 -3.79 1.99
N GLU A 29 6.88 -3.88 0.81
CA GLU A 29 8.24 -3.40 0.53
C GLU A 29 8.30 -1.91 0.20
N VAL A 30 7.22 -1.34 -0.35
CA VAL A 30 7.19 0.06 -0.79
C VAL A 30 6.14 0.88 -0.06
N CYS A 31 4.85 0.51 -0.18
CA CYS A 31 3.75 1.37 0.24
C CYS A 31 3.60 1.47 1.76
N ALA A 32 3.85 0.36 2.47
CA ALA A 32 3.65 0.25 3.92
C ALA A 32 4.60 1.13 4.74
N ALA A 33 5.68 1.65 4.14
CA ALA A 33 6.55 2.62 4.80
C ALA A 33 5.84 3.95 5.12
N CYS A 34 4.79 4.30 4.35
CA CYS A 34 4.05 5.55 4.49
C CYS A 34 2.53 5.36 4.63
N HIS A 35 1.97 4.30 4.07
CA HIS A 35 0.52 4.08 4.01
C HIS A 35 0.07 2.93 4.91
N SER A 36 -0.99 3.16 5.67
CA SER A 36 -1.65 2.12 6.45
C SER A 36 -2.72 1.37 5.63
N MET A 37 -3.09 0.18 6.10
CA MET A 37 -4.27 -0.59 5.68
C MET A 37 -5.01 -1.09 6.93
N LYS A 38 -5.50 -0.17 7.73
CA LYS A 38 -6.01 -0.38 9.10
C LYS A 38 -7.22 -1.32 9.20
N TYR A 39 -7.95 -1.54 8.11
CA TYR A 39 -9.09 -2.46 8.13
C TYR A 39 -8.69 -3.92 7.92
N LEU A 40 -7.48 -4.19 7.44
CA LEU A 40 -6.99 -5.54 7.24
C LEU A 40 -6.32 -6.10 8.48
N SER A 41 -6.52 -7.41 8.68
CA SER A 41 -5.78 -8.24 9.62
C SER A 41 -4.96 -9.26 8.84
N TYR A 42 -3.88 -9.80 9.42
CA TYR A 42 -3.03 -10.78 8.74
C TYR A 42 -3.78 -12.04 8.31
N ARG A 43 -4.87 -12.42 9.00
CA ARG A 43 -5.74 -13.53 8.58
C ARG A 43 -6.36 -13.32 7.20
N ASN A 44 -6.63 -12.06 6.80
CA ASN A 44 -7.22 -11.77 5.50
C ASN A 44 -6.32 -12.17 4.33
N LEU A 45 -5.02 -12.32 4.57
CA LEU A 45 -4.07 -12.80 3.56
C LEU A 45 -4.32 -14.26 3.16
N SER A 46 -4.95 -15.08 4.03
CA SER A 46 -5.29 -16.47 3.74
C SER A 46 -6.77 -16.69 3.39
N GLU A 47 -7.58 -15.65 3.42
CA GLU A 47 -9.01 -15.74 3.12
C GLU A 47 -9.28 -15.86 1.62
N LYS A 48 -10.38 -16.55 1.29
CA LYS A 48 -10.82 -16.73 -0.10
C LYS A 48 -11.17 -15.38 -0.73
N GLY A 49 -10.72 -15.19 -1.97
CA GLY A 49 -10.93 -13.94 -2.72
C GLY A 49 -9.85 -12.87 -2.49
N GLY A 50 -8.94 -13.10 -1.57
CA GLY A 50 -7.73 -12.32 -1.37
C GLY A 50 -6.50 -12.98 -2.02
N PRO A 51 -5.29 -12.68 -1.50
CA PRO A 51 -4.06 -13.31 -1.98
C PRO A 51 -4.02 -14.83 -1.78
N GLU A 52 -4.85 -15.34 -0.87
CA GLU A 52 -4.99 -16.76 -0.56
C GLU A 52 -3.65 -17.46 -0.27
N PHE A 53 -2.77 -16.80 0.47
CA PHE A 53 -1.62 -17.49 1.06
C PHE A 53 -2.10 -18.66 1.93
N SER A 54 -1.30 -19.71 2.06
CA SER A 54 -1.62 -20.73 3.05
C SER A 54 -1.67 -20.13 4.46
N VAL A 55 -2.42 -20.75 5.36
CA VAL A 55 -2.49 -20.30 6.76
C VAL A 55 -1.10 -20.26 7.40
N ALA A 56 -0.22 -21.21 7.03
CA ALA A 56 1.15 -21.24 7.52
C ALA A 56 1.97 -20.04 7.03
N GLN A 57 1.84 -19.69 5.74
CA GLN A 57 2.48 -18.50 5.17
C GLN A 57 1.94 -17.21 5.80
N ALA A 58 0.62 -17.07 5.95
CA ALA A 58 0.03 -15.90 6.59
C ALA A 58 0.48 -15.76 8.07
N LYS A 59 0.64 -16.86 8.80
CA LYS A 59 1.22 -16.87 10.15
C LYS A 59 2.69 -16.42 10.15
N ALA A 60 3.50 -16.93 9.22
CA ALA A 60 4.89 -16.54 9.10
C ALA A 60 5.03 -15.04 8.75
N ILE A 61 4.19 -14.55 7.82
CA ILE A 61 4.12 -13.12 7.49
C ILE A 61 3.76 -12.29 8.73
N ALA A 62 2.70 -12.66 9.46
CA ALA A 62 2.32 -11.94 10.67
C ALA A 62 3.45 -11.90 11.69
N ALA A 63 4.12 -13.02 11.92
CA ALA A 63 5.20 -13.15 12.89
C ALA A 63 6.48 -12.38 12.51
N SER A 64 6.64 -11.96 11.26
CA SER A 64 7.75 -11.10 10.82
C SER A 64 7.60 -9.63 11.23
N PHE A 65 6.43 -9.25 11.74
CA PHE A 65 6.15 -7.91 12.25
C PHE A 65 6.06 -7.91 13.76
N GLU A 66 6.55 -6.85 14.39
CA GLU A 66 6.36 -6.62 15.81
C GLU A 66 5.07 -5.84 16.08
N VAL A 67 4.30 -6.29 17.05
CA VAL A 67 3.04 -5.69 17.45
C VAL A 67 3.11 -5.34 18.93
N THR A 68 2.71 -4.12 19.26
CA THR A 68 2.56 -3.70 20.66
C THR A 68 1.33 -4.37 21.27
N ASP A 69 1.52 -5.04 22.39
CA ASP A 69 0.47 -5.73 23.16
C ASP A 69 0.57 -5.35 24.64
N GLY A 70 -0.43 -5.72 25.41
CA GLY A 70 -0.47 -5.43 26.85
C GLY A 70 -1.71 -4.67 27.26
N PRO A 71 -1.73 -4.11 28.48
CA PRO A 71 -0.62 -4.17 29.44
C PRO A 71 -0.39 -5.58 30.03
N ASN A 72 0.86 -5.87 30.44
CA ASN A 72 1.20 -7.04 31.22
C ASN A 72 0.73 -6.90 32.69
N ALA A 73 1.07 -7.87 33.54
CA ALA A 73 0.68 -7.83 34.95
C ALA A 73 1.24 -6.61 35.73
N ASP A 74 2.31 -6.02 35.25
CA ASP A 74 2.94 -4.83 35.84
C ASP A 74 2.43 -3.52 35.24
N GLY A 75 1.46 -3.60 34.30
CA GLY A 75 0.89 -2.45 33.61
C GLY A 75 1.70 -1.93 32.43
N GLU A 76 2.69 -2.68 31.97
CA GLU A 76 3.58 -2.28 30.88
C GLU A 76 3.14 -2.82 29.53
N MET A 77 3.31 -2.00 28.48
CA MET A 77 3.14 -2.43 27.09
C MET A 77 4.43 -3.14 26.64
N PHE A 78 4.29 -4.17 25.83
CA PHE A 78 5.42 -4.96 25.35
C PHE A 78 5.28 -5.26 23.85
N GLN A 79 6.40 -5.59 23.21
CA GLN A 79 6.42 -6.02 21.81
C GLN A 79 6.39 -7.53 21.72
N ARG A 80 5.66 -8.04 20.75
CA ARG A 80 5.62 -9.45 20.40
C ARG A 80 5.49 -9.66 18.90
N PRO A 81 5.86 -10.84 18.38
CA PRO A 81 5.53 -11.22 17.02
C PRO A 81 4.03 -11.15 16.75
N GLY A 82 3.66 -10.67 15.57
CA GLY A 82 2.27 -10.59 15.16
C GLY A 82 1.60 -11.96 15.02
N LYS A 83 0.27 -11.95 15.14
CA LYS A 83 -0.60 -13.12 14.98
C LYS A 83 -1.62 -12.85 13.86
N LEU A 84 -2.28 -13.89 13.38
CA LEU A 84 -3.31 -13.76 12.32
C LEU A 84 -4.44 -12.80 12.69
N SER A 85 -4.77 -12.66 13.98
CA SER A 85 -5.81 -11.75 14.48
C SER A 85 -5.39 -10.30 14.52
N ASP A 86 -4.09 -10.02 14.48
CA ASP A 86 -3.61 -8.65 14.56
C ASP A 86 -3.88 -7.89 13.27
N LYS A 87 -4.09 -6.60 13.41
CA LYS A 87 -4.18 -5.68 12.27
C LYS A 87 -2.80 -5.51 11.62
N PHE A 88 -2.79 -5.14 10.36
CA PHE A 88 -1.55 -4.72 9.71
C PHE A 88 -0.91 -3.59 10.51
N VAL A 89 0.39 -3.68 10.73
CA VAL A 89 1.16 -2.65 11.43
C VAL A 89 1.07 -1.35 10.65
N MET A 90 0.80 -0.27 11.36
CA MET A 90 0.74 1.08 10.80
C MET A 90 2.13 1.73 10.83
N PRO A 91 2.51 2.49 9.79
CA PRO A 91 3.83 3.14 9.74
C PRO A 91 3.99 4.28 10.76
N TYR A 92 2.89 4.87 11.21
CA TYR A 92 2.89 6.00 12.13
C TYR A 92 1.87 5.80 13.25
N GLU A 93 2.20 6.23 14.44
CA GLU A 93 1.32 6.13 15.62
C GLU A 93 0.06 7.00 15.50
N ASN A 94 0.18 8.14 14.82
CA ASN A 94 -0.92 9.08 14.66
C ASN A 94 -0.72 9.99 13.44
N VAL A 95 -1.77 10.75 13.11
CA VAL A 95 -1.79 11.67 11.95
C VAL A 95 -0.68 12.71 12.02
N LYS A 96 -0.38 13.26 13.20
CA LYS A 96 0.65 14.30 13.35
C LYS A 96 2.06 13.75 13.11
N ALA A 97 2.34 12.54 13.55
CA ALA A 97 3.60 11.86 13.25
C ALA A 97 3.73 11.60 11.74
N ALA A 98 2.64 11.17 11.08
CA ALA A 98 2.62 10.97 9.64
C ALA A 98 2.84 12.28 8.86
N GLU A 99 2.16 13.36 9.23
CA GLU A 99 2.34 14.70 8.60
C GLU A 99 3.78 15.20 8.77
N ALA A 100 4.34 15.09 9.97
CA ALA A 100 5.71 15.51 10.25
C ALA A 100 6.74 14.76 9.39
N ALA A 101 6.57 13.45 9.23
CA ALA A 101 7.46 12.63 8.43
C ALA A 101 7.31 12.84 6.91
N ASN A 102 6.20 13.43 6.45
CA ASN A 102 5.86 13.57 5.04
C ASN A 102 5.70 15.04 4.58
N GLY A 103 6.49 15.94 5.16
CA GLY A 103 6.49 17.37 4.76
C GLY A 103 5.12 18.05 4.91
N GLY A 104 4.37 17.71 5.94
CA GLY A 104 3.03 18.23 6.22
C GLY A 104 1.90 17.53 5.47
N ALA A 105 2.18 16.52 4.65
CA ALA A 105 1.16 15.73 3.98
C ALA A 105 0.81 14.47 4.80
N TYR A 106 -0.47 14.11 4.84
CA TYR A 106 -0.91 12.85 5.43
C TYR A 106 -1.09 11.78 4.35
N PRO A 107 -0.27 10.70 4.33
CA PRO A 107 -0.49 9.60 3.43
C PRO A 107 -1.80 8.89 3.76
N PRO A 108 -2.77 8.80 2.82
CA PRO A 108 -4.07 8.21 3.12
C PRO A 108 -3.97 6.72 3.43
N ASP A 109 -4.86 6.22 4.30
CA ASP A 109 -5.07 4.79 4.50
C ASP A 109 -5.58 4.14 3.22
N MET A 110 -4.98 3.02 2.82
CA MET A 110 -5.27 2.37 1.54
C MET A 110 -6.41 1.35 1.60
N SER A 111 -6.96 1.04 2.78
CA SER A 111 -7.95 -0.04 2.96
C SER A 111 -9.15 0.04 2.00
N VAL A 112 -9.64 1.24 1.72
CA VAL A 112 -10.77 1.49 0.82
C VAL A 112 -10.48 2.56 -0.24
N LEU A 113 -9.22 2.87 -0.46
CA LEU A 113 -8.79 3.98 -1.32
C LEU A 113 -9.34 3.89 -2.73
N VAL A 114 -9.33 2.69 -3.33
CA VAL A 114 -9.86 2.45 -4.67
C VAL A 114 -11.35 2.81 -4.77
N LYS A 115 -12.14 2.52 -3.73
CA LYS A 115 -13.57 2.90 -3.68
C LYS A 115 -13.78 4.39 -3.38
N ALA A 116 -12.85 5.00 -2.68
CA ALA A 116 -12.91 6.39 -2.26
C ALA A 116 -12.42 7.39 -3.33
N ARG A 117 -12.03 6.92 -4.49
CA ARG A 117 -11.54 7.78 -5.59
C ARG A 117 -12.37 7.59 -6.84
N GLY A 118 -12.78 8.70 -7.46
CA GLY A 118 -13.39 8.69 -8.79
C GLY A 118 -12.45 8.04 -9.80
N GLY A 119 -12.97 7.14 -10.63
CA GLY A 119 -12.16 6.33 -11.54
C GLY A 119 -11.62 5.03 -10.93
N GLY A 120 -11.71 4.85 -9.60
CA GLY A 120 -11.40 3.60 -8.93
C GLY A 120 -10.00 3.07 -9.23
N VAL A 121 -9.91 1.79 -9.60
CA VAL A 121 -8.65 1.12 -9.91
C VAL A 121 -7.92 1.76 -11.10
N ASP A 122 -8.65 2.22 -12.13
CA ASP A 122 -8.04 2.87 -13.29
C ASP A 122 -7.35 4.19 -12.89
N TYR A 123 -7.93 4.93 -11.94
CA TYR A 123 -7.30 6.14 -11.39
C TYR A 123 -6.03 5.81 -10.60
N ILE A 124 -6.08 4.85 -9.66
CA ILE A 124 -4.91 4.50 -8.84
C ILE A 124 -3.76 3.98 -9.72
N TYR A 125 -4.09 3.13 -10.68
CA TYR A 125 -3.12 2.63 -11.66
C TYR A 125 -2.48 3.75 -12.48
N SER A 126 -3.30 4.68 -12.98
CA SER A 126 -2.82 5.85 -13.72
C SER A 126 -1.95 6.75 -12.86
N LEU A 127 -2.37 7.01 -11.61
CA LEU A 127 -1.64 7.85 -10.68
C LEU A 127 -0.22 7.34 -10.45
N LEU A 128 -0.04 6.04 -10.24
CA LEU A 128 1.26 5.44 -10.00
C LEU A 128 2.21 5.55 -11.21
N GLN A 129 1.66 5.68 -12.42
CA GLN A 129 2.41 5.81 -13.68
C GLN A 129 2.41 7.23 -14.25
N GLY A 130 1.81 8.18 -13.56
CA GLY A 130 1.60 9.53 -14.07
C GLY A 130 2.70 10.54 -13.73
N TYR A 131 3.79 10.12 -13.15
CA TYR A 131 4.93 10.99 -12.82
C TYR A 131 5.73 11.31 -14.07
N GLU A 132 5.89 12.61 -14.32
CA GLU A 132 6.62 13.15 -15.47
C GLU A 132 7.31 14.46 -15.07
N GLU A 133 8.18 14.98 -15.92
CA GLU A 133 8.68 16.33 -15.75
C GLU A 133 7.54 17.35 -15.88
N ALA A 134 7.57 18.38 -15.04
CA ALA A 134 6.57 19.43 -15.10
C ALA A 134 6.63 20.18 -16.43
N PRO A 135 5.48 20.52 -17.03
CA PRO A 135 5.44 21.35 -18.22
C PRO A 135 6.17 22.68 -18.02
N SER A 136 6.76 23.21 -19.13
CA SER A 136 7.44 24.50 -19.12
C SER A 136 6.56 25.60 -18.53
N GLY A 137 7.11 26.35 -17.57
CA GLY A 137 6.41 27.42 -16.86
C GLY A 137 5.59 27.01 -15.65
N MET A 138 5.47 25.69 -15.36
CA MET A 138 4.87 25.23 -14.12
C MET A 138 5.90 25.31 -12.98
N ILE A 139 5.57 26.05 -11.94
CA ILE A 139 6.37 26.14 -10.72
C ILE A 139 5.84 25.11 -9.72
N LEU A 140 6.72 24.25 -9.23
CA LEU A 140 6.45 23.31 -8.15
C LEU A 140 7.16 23.79 -6.87
N ASP A 141 6.45 23.68 -5.76
CA ASP A 141 7.02 23.92 -4.44
C ASP A 141 7.99 22.79 -4.06
N ASP A 142 8.83 23.01 -3.08
CA ASP A 142 9.74 21.98 -2.58
C ASP A 142 8.97 20.75 -2.07
N GLY A 143 9.43 19.55 -2.44
CA GLY A 143 8.77 18.28 -2.10
C GLY A 143 7.43 18.06 -2.82
N VAL A 144 7.11 18.83 -3.85
CA VAL A 144 5.93 18.61 -4.71
C VAL A 144 6.37 18.12 -6.08
N HIS A 145 5.70 17.10 -6.58
CA HIS A 145 5.98 16.47 -7.86
C HIS A 145 4.83 16.71 -8.84
N TYR A 146 5.16 16.74 -10.13
CA TYR A 146 4.15 16.75 -11.19
C TYR A 146 3.63 15.32 -11.40
N ASN A 147 2.30 15.22 -11.52
CA ASN A 147 1.65 13.97 -11.91
C ASN A 147 0.42 14.30 -12.77
N LYS A 148 0.42 13.81 -14.01
CA LYS A 148 -0.59 14.17 -15.00
C LYS A 148 -2.01 13.71 -14.69
N TYR A 149 -2.15 12.73 -13.78
CA TYR A 149 -3.47 12.17 -13.39
C TYR A 149 -3.96 12.68 -12.04
N MET A 150 -3.08 13.28 -11.24
CA MET A 150 -3.50 13.92 -9.99
C MET A 150 -4.33 15.17 -10.27
N TYR A 151 -5.41 15.36 -9.52
CA TYR A 151 -6.17 16.62 -9.60
C TYR A 151 -5.27 17.82 -9.29
N GLY A 152 -5.25 18.80 -10.18
CA GLY A 152 -4.33 19.93 -10.10
C GLY A 152 -2.89 19.62 -10.49
N ASN A 153 -2.59 18.42 -10.92
CA ASN A 153 -1.29 17.93 -11.42
C ASN A 153 -0.12 18.05 -10.43
N LYS A 154 -0.40 18.29 -9.14
CA LYS A 154 0.59 18.45 -8.07
C LYS A 154 0.35 17.41 -6.99
N ILE A 155 1.40 16.68 -6.60
CA ILE A 155 1.33 15.63 -5.58
C ILE A 155 2.57 15.69 -4.69
N LYS A 156 2.37 15.52 -3.37
CA LYS A 156 3.50 15.45 -2.42
C LYS A 156 4.17 14.08 -2.32
N MET A 157 3.45 13.01 -2.70
CA MET A 157 4.05 11.69 -2.81
C MET A 157 5.06 11.68 -3.94
N SER A 158 6.31 11.33 -3.68
CA SER A 158 7.30 11.05 -4.73
C SER A 158 6.89 9.80 -5.52
N ALA A 159 7.42 9.62 -6.74
CA ALA A 159 7.18 8.41 -7.52
C ALA A 159 7.59 7.16 -6.70
N PRO A 160 6.64 6.30 -6.30
CA PRO A 160 6.95 5.21 -5.39
C PRO A 160 7.51 3.97 -6.10
N LEU A 161 7.35 3.91 -7.41
CA LEU A 161 7.78 2.78 -8.24
C LEU A 161 8.86 3.24 -9.21
N SER A 162 9.92 2.44 -9.31
CA SER A 162 10.99 2.59 -10.29
C SER A 162 11.48 1.22 -10.72
N ASP A 163 12.14 1.17 -11.85
CA ASP A 163 12.71 -0.08 -12.36
C ASP A 163 13.63 -0.73 -11.33
N GLY A 164 13.43 -2.01 -11.09
CA GLY A 164 14.23 -2.80 -10.15
C GLY A 164 13.98 -2.57 -8.66
N ILE A 165 12.98 -1.78 -8.28
CA ILE A 165 12.67 -1.55 -6.85
C ILE A 165 12.14 -2.82 -6.16
N ILE A 166 11.53 -3.73 -6.92
CA ILE A 166 11.01 -5.01 -6.45
C ILE A 166 11.70 -6.13 -7.23
N GLU A 167 12.15 -7.15 -6.51
CA GLU A 167 12.63 -8.41 -7.09
C GLU A 167 11.71 -9.54 -6.63
N TYR A 168 11.10 -10.25 -7.58
CA TYR A 168 10.27 -11.40 -7.25
C TYR A 168 11.14 -12.65 -7.02
N SER A 169 10.61 -13.60 -6.23
CA SER A 169 11.32 -14.84 -5.88
C SER A 169 11.68 -15.73 -7.08
N ASP A 170 11.03 -15.53 -8.23
CA ASP A 170 11.33 -16.21 -9.49
C ASP A 170 12.41 -15.51 -10.34
N GLY A 171 12.97 -14.42 -9.83
CA GLY A 171 13.97 -13.60 -10.50
C GLY A 171 13.44 -12.69 -11.60
N THR A 172 12.11 -12.58 -11.75
CA THR A 172 11.51 -11.59 -12.65
C THR A 172 11.50 -10.21 -12.00
N ASN A 173 11.74 -9.19 -12.82
CA ASN A 173 11.65 -7.80 -12.40
C ASN A 173 10.34 -7.21 -12.95
N PRO A 174 9.40 -6.78 -12.10
CA PRO A 174 8.07 -6.33 -12.53
C PRO A 174 8.05 -4.89 -13.05
N THR A 175 9.11 -4.14 -12.82
CA THR A 175 9.17 -2.70 -13.16
C THR A 175 10.41 -2.37 -13.94
#